data_b9db778e22e4a010c68c2adfa767915d
#
_entry.id   b9db778e22e4a010c68c2adfa767915d
#
_cell.length_a   1.000
_cell.length_b   1.000
_cell.length_c   1.000
_cell.angle_alpha   90.00
_cell.angle_beta   90.00
_cell.angle_gamma   90.00
#
_symmetry.space_group_name_H-M   'P 1'
#
loop_
_entity.id
_entity.type
_entity.pdbx_description
1 polymer ?
#
loop_
_entity_poly.entity_id
_entity_poly.type
_entity_poly.pdbx_seq_one_letter_code
_entity_poly.pdbx_strand_id
1 'polypeptide(L)'
;MSAPGKVLFLLHAHLPFVRHPEHSRFFEENWFFEALSETYIPLVQALRRLLEKGVPGTLNLSISPPLIEMLSDSHLIEKFSKHLYYQKELAEKELQRFSESAEGKLARFYAERLGALIDTWENRIKKDLHLALLLNGMVAQKQLQQKKEQ
;
A
#
# COMPACT_ATOMS: atom_id res chain seq x y z
N MET A 1 24.48 -39.21 1.32
CA MET A 1 24.39 -37.73 1.41
C MET A 1 22.93 -37.35 1.33
N SER A 2 22.35 -36.78 2.39
CA SER A 2 20.97 -36.28 2.32
C SER A 2 20.90 -35.05 1.43
N ALA A 3 19.88 -34.95 0.56
CA ALA A 3 19.65 -33.77 -0.24
C ALA A 3 19.38 -32.57 0.66
N PRO A 4 19.91 -31.36 0.36
CA PRO A 4 19.61 -30.18 1.14
C PRO A 4 18.09 -29.90 1.10
N GLY A 5 17.52 -29.64 2.25
CA GLY A 5 16.11 -29.24 2.35
C GLY A 5 15.87 -27.93 1.61
N LYS A 6 14.64 -27.75 1.09
CA LYS A 6 14.19 -26.49 0.47
C LYS A 6 13.16 -25.82 1.38
N VAL A 7 13.24 -24.50 1.52
CA VAL A 7 12.29 -23.68 2.26
C VAL A 7 11.55 -22.78 1.28
N LEU A 8 10.23 -22.77 1.37
CA LEU A 8 9.35 -21.90 0.61
C LEU A 8 8.71 -20.89 1.55
N PHE A 9 8.84 -19.60 1.23
CA PHE A 9 8.11 -18.52 1.91
C PHE A 9 6.91 -18.12 1.07
N LEU A 10 5.71 -18.21 1.65
CA LEU A 10 4.48 -17.73 1.07
C LEU A 10 3.86 -16.69 2.01
N LEU A 11 3.80 -15.44 1.56
CA LEU A 11 3.07 -14.37 2.25
C LEU A 11 1.65 -14.29 1.70
N HIS A 12 0.68 -14.15 2.59
CA HIS A 12 -0.73 -13.99 2.20
C HIS A 12 -1.23 -12.60 2.60
N ALA A 13 -1.54 -11.78 1.60
CA ALA A 13 -2.12 -10.45 1.77
C ALA A 13 -3.64 -10.55 1.67
N HIS A 14 -4.31 -10.31 2.80
CA HIS A 14 -5.77 -10.38 2.92
C HIS A 14 -6.28 -9.26 3.81
N LEU A 15 -7.40 -8.66 3.41
CA LEU A 15 -8.22 -7.78 4.23
C LEU A 15 -9.70 -8.05 3.93
N PRO A 16 -10.60 -7.86 4.91
CA PRO A 16 -12.01 -7.79 4.61
C PRO A 16 -12.28 -6.62 3.66
N PHE A 17 -13.32 -6.76 2.83
CA PHE A 17 -13.72 -5.68 1.94
C PHE A 17 -14.33 -4.54 2.75
N VAL A 18 -13.68 -3.38 2.71
CA VAL A 18 -14.12 -2.16 3.40
C VAL A 18 -14.20 -1.02 2.38
N ARG A 19 -15.40 -0.49 2.15
CA ARG A 19 -15.65 0.59 1.21
C ARG A 19 -16.94 1.30 1.57
N HIS A 20 -16.83 2.57 1.97
CA HIS A 20 -17.96 3.40 2.40
C HIS A 20 -17.93 4.74 1.64
N PRO A 21 -18.38 4.76 0.35
CA PRO A 21 -18.33 5.96 -0.49
C PRO A 21 -19.25 7.07 0.02
N GLU A 22 -20.28 6.72 0.79
CA GLU A 22 -21.26 7.64 1.39
C GLU A 22 -20.68 8.47 2.54
N HIS A 23 -19.54 8.06 3.10
CA HIS A 23 -18.87 8.77 4.18
C HIS A 23 -17.53 9.35 3.72
N SER A 24 -17.25 10.58 4.09
CA SER A 24 -15.93 11.21 3.85
C SER A 24 -14.82 10.51 4.63
N ARG A 25 -15.13 9.94 5.79
CA ARG A 25 -14.25 9.12 6.64
C ARG A 25 -15.09 8.04 7.30
N PHE A 26 -14.60 6.81 7.29
CA PHE A 26 -15.24 5.68 7.95
C PHE A 26 -14.20 4.86 8.70
N PHE A 27 -14.53 4.40 9.91
CA PHE A 27 -13.57 3.77 10.82
C PHE A 27 -12.94 2.50 10.23
N GLU A 28 -13.73 1.66 9.58
CA GLU A 28 -13.26 0.40 9.01
C GLU A 28 -12.30 0.60 7.84
N GLU A 29 -12.40 1.70 7.11
CA GLU A 29 -11.44 2.03 6.03
C GLU A 29 -10.02 2.27 6.58
N ASN A 30 -9.88 2.60 7.88
CA ASN A 30 -8.56 2.74 8.50
C ASN A 30 -7.77 1.43 8.47
N TRP A 31 -8.40 0.27 8.53
CA TRP A 31 -7.69 -1.02 8.41
C TRP A 31 -6.96 -1.14 7.07
N PHE A 32 -7.61 -0.72 5.98
CA PHE A 32 -6.98 -0.69 4.67
C PHE A 32 -5.86 0.35 4.61
N PHE A 33 -6.06 1.53 5.18
CA PHE A 33 -5.05 2.60 5.18
C PHE A 33 -3.84 2.24 6.04
N GLU A 34 -4.04 1.64 7.19
CA GLU A 34 -2.98 1.13 8.05
C GLU A 34 -2.20 -0.01 7.38
N ALA A 35 -2.90 -0.96 6.76
CA ALA A 35 -2.24 -2.04 6.03
C ALA A 35 -1.38 -1.52 4.87
N LEU A 36 -1.84 -0.49 4.14
CA LEU A 36 -1.05 0.16 3.09
C LEU A 36 0.20 0.83 3.67
N SER A 37 0.04 1.67 4.71
CA SER A 37 1.12 2.49 5.27
C SER A 37 2.14 1.68 6.07
N GLU A 38 1.68 0.66 6.81
CA GLU A 38 2.53 -0.07 7.75
C GLU A 38 3.06 -1.41 7.21
N THR A 39 2.42 -1.96 6.18
CA THR A 39 2.74 -3.29 5.67
C THR A 39 3.05 -3.30 4.19
N TYR A 40 2.11 -2.95 3.31
CA TYR A 40 2.26 -3.21 1.88
C TYR A 40 3.27 -2.28 1.21
N ILE A 41 3.24 -0.99 1.49
CA ILE A 41 4.21 -0.04 0.94
C ILE A 41 5.62 -0.34 1.46
N PRO A 42 5.86 -0.53 2.77
CA PRO A 42 7.17 -0.95 3.29
C PRO A 42 7.67 -2.28 2.71
N LEU A 43 6.80 -3.26 2.52
CA LEU A 43 7.16 -4.55 1.89
C LEU A 43 7.64 -4.36 0.46
N VAL A 44 6.90 -3.62 -0.36
CA VAL A 44 7.30 -3.31 -1.75
C VAL A 44 8.64 -2.59 -1.80
N GLN A 45 8.86 -1.62 -0.91
CA GLN A 45 10.14 -0.92 -0.80
C GLN A 45 11.28 -1.86 -0.41
N ALA A 46 11.04 -2.78 0.54
CA ALA A 46 12.03 -3.78 0.97
C ALA A 46 12.40 -4.72 -0.19
N LEU A 47 11.41 -5.23 -0.92
CA LEU A 47 11.62 -6.10 -2.07
C LEU A 47 12.39 -5.39 -3.19
N ARG A 48 12.05 -4.13 -3.49
CA ARG A 48 12.81 -3.33 -4.47
C ARG A 48 14.28 -3.18 -4.07
N ARG A 49 14.57 -2.86 -2.80
CA ARG A 49 15.95 -2.77 -2.31
C ARG A 49 16.72 -4.09 -2.41
N LEU A 50 16.06 -5.21 -2.18
CA LEU A 50 16.68 -6.53 -2.35
C LEU A 50 17.02 -6.82 -3.81
N LEU A 51 16.12 -6.49 -4.73
CA LEU A 51 16.34 -6.62 -6.17
C LEU A 51 17.51 -5.73 -6.65
N GLU A 52 17.53 -4.46 -6.23
CA GLU A 52 18.61 -3.51 -6.57
C GLU A 52 19.98 -3.98 -6.07
N LYS A 53 20.04 -4.68 -4.93
CA LYS A 53 21.24 -5.27 -4.36
C LYS A 53 21.62 -6.62 -4.98
N GLY A 54 20.82 -7.13 -5.92
CA GLY A 54 21.06 -8.43 -6.55
C GLY A 54 20.98 -9.61 -5.57
N VAL A 55 20.22 -9.47 -4.47
CA VAL A 55 20.04 -10.56 -3.49
C VAL A 55 19.25 -11.68 -4.13
N PRO A 56 19.84 -12.90 -4.27
CA PRO A 56 19.11 -14.01 -4.85
C PRO A 56 18.03 -14.52 -3.89
N GLY A 57 16.85 -14.79 -4.41
CA GLY A 57 15.76 -15.36 -3.64
C GLY A 57 14.44 -15.23 -4.36
N THR A 58 13.49 -16.07 -3.97
CA THR A 58 12.11 -16.05 -4.46
C THR A 58 11.18 -15.91 -3.27
N LEU A 59 10.27 -14.94 -3.35
CA LEU A 59 9.17 -14.77 -2.43
C LEU A 59 7.86 -15.02 -3.18
N ASN A 60 6.99 -15.85 -2.62
CA ASN A 60 5.66 -16.03 -3.16
C ASN A 60 4.68 -15.14 -2.40
N LEU A 61 3.86 -14.42 -3.13
CA LEU A 61 2.83 -13.54 -2.57
C LEU A 61 1.46 -13.96 -3.10
N SER A 62 0.55 -14.26 -2.21
CA SER A 62 -0.87 -14.48 -2.51
C SER A 62 -1.64 -13.24 -2.09
N ILE A 63 -2.48 -12.71 -2.98
CA ILE A 63 -3.29 -11.51 -2.73
C ILE A 63 -4.76 -11.91 -2.87
N SER A 64 -5.57 -11.63 -1.85
CA SER A 64 -7.00 -11.96 -1.89
C SER A 64 -7.77 -11.06 -2.87
N PRO A 65 -8.83 -11.59 -3.53
CA PRO A 65 -9.65 -10.80 -4.45
C PRO A 65 -10.22 -9.51 -3.84
N PRO A 66 -10.75 -9.50 -2.59
CA PRO A 66 -11.20 -8.26 -1.96
C PRO A 66 -10.12 -7.19 -1.85
N LEU A 67 -8.89 -7.59 -1.55
CA LEU A 67 -7.76 -6.64 -1.48
C LEU A 67 -7.41 -6.07 -2.85
N ILE A 68 -7.42 -6.90 -3.90
CA ILE A 68 -7.18 -6.45 -5.28
C ILE A 68 -8.26 -5.42 -5.69
N GLU A 69 -9.52 -5.69 -5.37
CA GLU A 69 -10.63 -4.78 -5.66
C GLU A 69 -10.45 -3.43 -4.95
N MET A 70 -10.12 -3.43 -3.65
CA MET A 70 -9.86 -2.20 -2.90
C MET A 70 -8.64 -1.42 -3.42
N LEU A 71 -7.57 -2.11 -3.80
CA LEU A 71 -6.39 -1.49 -4.43
C LEU A 71 -6.70 -0.89 -5.81
N SER A 72 -7.76 -1.38 -6.46
CA SER A 72 -8.23 -0.91 -7.77
C SER A 72 -9.26 0.21 -7.67
N ASP A 73 -9.81 0.47 -6.48
CA ASP A 73 -10.83 1.50 -6.26
C ASP A 73 -10.19 2.89 -6.15
N SER A 74 -10.38 3.72 -7.19
CA SER A 74 -9.82 5.08 -7.23
C SER A 74 -10.30 5.96 -6.07
N HIS A 75 -11.51 5.73 -5.55
CA HIS A 75 -12.06 6.48 -4.43
C HIS A 75 -11.35 6.14 -3.12
N LEU A 76 -11.10 4.84 -2.84
CA LEU A 76 -10.31 4.41 -1.68
C LEU A 76 -8.87 4.90 -1.75
N ILE A 77 -8.27 4.85 -2.93
CA ILE A 77 -6.90 5.34 -3.18
C ILE A 77 -6.79 6.85 -2.92
N GLU A 78 -7.79 7.63 -3.34
CA GLU A 78 -7.83 9.06 -3.06
C GLU A 78 -8.08 9.37 -1.58
N LYS A 79 -8.95 8.60 -0.91
CA LYS A 79 -9.15 8.69 0.55
C LYS A 79 -7.87 8.35 1.31
N PHE A 80 -7.11 7.35 0.86
CA PHE A 80 -5.83 7.02 1.46
C PHE A 80 -4.82 8.16 1.36
N SER A 81 -4.70 8.81 0.19
CA SER A 81 -3.87 10.01 0.06
C SER A 81 -4.27 11.08 1.09
N LYS A 82 -5.56 11.42 1.18
CA LYS A 82 -6.07 12.40 2.16
C LYS A 82 -5.80 11.99 3.61
N HIS A 83 -5.91 10.68 3.91
CA HIS A 83 -5.60 10.14 5.23
C HIS A 83 -4.12 10.36 5.62
N LEU A 84 -3.19 10.12 4.71
CA LEU A 84 -1.76 10.36 4.96
C LEU A 84 -1.46 11.83 5.29
N TYR A 85 -2.02 12.75 4.51
CA TYR A 85 -1.85 14.19 4.77
C TYR A 85 -2.45 14.61 6.11
N TYR A 86 -3.65 14.09 6.43
CA TYR A 86 -4.28 14.35 7.72
C TYR A 86 -3.45 13.84 8.90
N GLN A 87 -2.93 12.62 8.82
CA GLN A 87 -2.07 12.05 9.88
C GLN A 87 -0.78 12.86 10.04
N LYS A 88 -0.17 13.31 8.94
CA LYS A 88 1.01 14.17 8.99
C LYS A 88 0.72 15.51 9.67
N GLU A 89 -0.38 16.17 9.28
CA GLU A 89 -0.82 17.43 9.91
C GLU A 89 -1.05 17.26 11.42
N LEU A 90 -1.66 16.14 11.83
CA LEU A 90 -1.85 15.81 13.24
C LEU A 90 -0.52 15.67 13.97
N ALA A 91 0.42 14.91 13.41
CA ALA A 91 1.75 14.74 13.99
C ALA A 91 2.51 16.08 14.11
N GLU A 92 2.40 16.96 13.13
CA GLU A 92 3.00 18.31 13.15
C GLU A 92 2.36 19.20 14.24
N LYS A 93 1.06 19.14 14.44
CA LYS A 93 0.36 19.84 15.52
C LYS A 93 0.79 19.33 16.90
N GLU A 94 0.91 18.01 17.06
CA GLU A 94 1.36 17.42 18.33
C GLU A 94 2.84 17.77 18.59
N LEU A 95 3.68 17.83 17.56
CA LEU A 95 5.07 18.30 17.69
C LEU A 95 5.14 19.75 18.18
N GLN A 96 4.29 20.64 17.66
CA GLN A 96 4.24 22.04 18.13
C GLN A 96 3.75 22.13 19.59
N ARG A 97 2.81 21.26 19.99
CA ARG A 97 2.24 21.24 21.32
C ARG A 97 3.22 20.72 22.39
N PHE A 98 3.94 19.65 22.08
CA PHE A 98 4.77 18.92 23.05
C PHE A 98 6.28 19.17 22.91
N SER A 99 6.73 19.78 21.81
CA SER A 99 8.10 20.24 21.59
C SER A 99 9.17 19.22 21.99
N GLU A 100 9.96 19.48 23.06
CA GLU A 100 11.09 18.66 23.47
C GLU A 100 10.74 17.50 24.42
N SER A 101 9.48 17.30 24.74
CA SER A 101 9.03 16.17 25.56
C SER A 101 9.20 14.82 24.84
N ALA A 102 8.97 13.70 25.54
CA ALA A 102 8.98 12.37 24.94
C ALA A 102 7.91 12.24 23.83
N GLU A 103 6.74 12.82 24.07
CA GLU A 103 5.62 12.89 23.12
C GLU A 103 6.00 13.70 21.87
N GLY A 104 6.70 14.84 22.06
CA GLY A 104 7.19 15.67 20.97
C GLY A 104 8.23 14.96 20.09
N LYS A 105 9.13 14.18 20.71
CA LYS A 105 10.09 13.34 19.96
C LYS A 105 9.35 12.26 19.13
N LEU A 106 8.33 11.64 19.69
CA LEU A 106 7.50 10.68 18.99
C LEU A 106 6.73 11.33 17.83
N ALA A 107 6.12 12.50 18.07
CA ALA A 107 5.42 13.26 17.05
C ALA A 107 6.34 13.66 15.89
N ARG A 108 7.58 14.07 16.19
CA ARG A 108 8.61 14.34 15.15
C ARG A 108 8.91 13.11 14.30
N PHE A 109 9.15 11.98 14.95
CA PHE A 109 9.38 10.71 14.24
C PHE A 109 8.24 10.37 13.28
N TYR A 110 6.98 10.51 13.73
CA TYR A 110 5.82 10.25 12.87
C TYR A 110 5.67 11.28 11.75
N ALA A 111 5.91 12.57 12.02
CA ALA A 111 5.85 13.60 10.99
C ALA A 111 6.87 13.35 9.86
N GLU A 112 8.11 13.01 10.22
CA GLU A 112 9.17 12.66 9.27
C GLU A 112 8.84 11.38 8.49
N ARG A 113 8.40 10.32 9.18
CA ARG A 113 8.01 9.05 8.56
C ARG A 113 6.85 9.23 7.58
N LEU A 114 5.80 9.95 7.97
CA LEU A 114 4.65 10.21 7.12
C LEU A 114 5.03 11.10 5.93
N GLY A 115 5.93 12.06 6.11
CA GLY A 115 6.48 12.84 5.01
C GLY A 115 7.17 11.98 3.96
N ALA A 116 8.05 11.07 4.39
CA ALA A 116 8.74 10.13 3.49
C ALA A 116 7.76 9.15 2.82
N LEU A 117 6.73 8.71 3.54
CA LEU A 117 5.69 7.84 3.01
C LEU A 117 4.85 8.55 1.94
N ILE A 118 4.44 9.79 2.17
CA ILE A 118 3.70 10.61 1.21
C ILE A 118 4.53 10.81 -0.06
N ASP A 119 5.82 11.15 0.07
CA ASP A 119 6.70 11.29 -1.09
C ASP A 119 6.78 10.00 -1.91
N THR A 120 6.99 8.87 -1.25
CA THR A 120 7.00 7.55 -1.91
C THR A 120 5.66 7.22 -2.58
N TRP A 121 4.57 7.48 -1.89
CA TRP A 121 3.22 7.21 -2.38
C TRP A 121 2.89 8.02 -3.62
N GLU A 122 2.96 9.34 -3.55
CA GLU A 122 2.55 10.24 -4.63
C GLU A 122 3.49 10.17 -5.85
N ASN A 123 4.80 10.02 -5.62
CA ASN A 123 5.78 10.08 -6.70
C ASN A 123 6.07 8.76 -7.38
N ARG A 124 5.79 7.62 -6.70
CA ARG A 124 6.13 6.29 -7.22
C ARG A 124 4.93 5.34 -7.24
N ILE A 125 4.39 4.97 -6.07
CA ILE A 125 3.47 3.83 -5.96
C ILE A 125 2.12 4.13 -6.58
N LYS A 126 1.52 5.26 -6.30
CA LYS A 126 0.20 5.66 -6.82
C LYS A 126 0.19 5.71 -8.35
N LYS A 127 1.27 6.19 -8.96
CA LYS A 127 1.43 6.26 -10.43
C LYS A 127 1.56 4.86 -11.03
N ASP A 128 2.40 4.00 -10.43
CA ASP A 128 2.61 2.63 -10.88
C ASP A 128 1.32 1.80 -10.75
N LEU A 129 0.59 1.99 -9.66
CA LEU A 129 -0.71 1.33 -9.42
C LEU A 129 -1.73 1.75 -10.47
N HIS A 130 -1.85 3.05 -10.74
CA HIS A 130 -2.77 3.56 -11.76
C HIS A 130 -2.44 3.02 -13.15
N LEU A 131 -1.15 2.98 -13.52
CA LEU A 131 -0.69 2.42 -14.80
C LEU A 131 -1.01 0.92 -14.90
N ALA A 132 -0.77 0.15 -13.84
CA ALA A 132 -1.07 -1.29 -13.80
C ALA A 132 -2.57 -1.56 -13.97
N LEU A 133 -3.43 -0.74 -13.37
CA LEU A 133 -4.89 -0.82 -13.51
C LEU A 133 -5.35 -0.51 -14.92
N LEU A 134 -4.80 0.53 -15.55
CA LEU A 134 -5.10 0.87 -16.95
C LEU A 134 -4.70 -0.27 -17.90
N LEU A 135 -3.51 -0.85 -17.72
CA LEU A 135 -3.04 -1.96 -18.55
C LEU A 135 -3.93 -3.21 -18.37
N ASN A 136 -4.32 -3.55 -17.15
CA ASN A 136 -5.23 -4.67 -16.87
C ASN A 136 -6.61 -4.45 -17.49
N GLY A 137 -7.15 -3.23 -17.43
CA GLY A 137 -8.42 -2.87 -18.08
C GLY A 137 -8.36 -3.05 -19.60
N MET A 138 -7.28 -2.63 -20.25
CA MET A 138 -7.07 -2.81 -21.69
C MET A 138 -6.96 -4.29 -22.09
N VAL A 139 -6.28 -5.12 -21.29
CA VAL A 139 -6.16 -6.58 -21.53
C VAL A 139 -7.53 -7.25 -21.40
N ALA A 140 -8.30 -6.92 -20.36
CA ALA A 140 -9.64 -7.47 -20.16
C ALA A 140 -10.60 -7.11 -21.30
N GLN A 141 -10.55 -5.87 -21.80
CA GLN A 141 -11.36 -5.44 -22.96
C GLN A 141 -11.01 -6.22 -24.22
N LYS A 142 -9.72 -6.44 -24.53
CA LYS A 142 -9.30 -7.24 -25.68
C LYS A 142 -9.79 -8.69 -25.59
N GLN A 143 -9.71 -9.31 -24.41
CA GLN A 143 -10.19 -10.68 -24.21
C GLN A 143 -11.72 -10.79 -24.37
N LEU A 144 -12.49 -9.79 -23.93
CA LEU A 144 -13.93 -9.73 -24.12
C LEU A 144 -14.33 -9.54 -25.59
N GLN A 145 -13.57 -8.73 -26.35
CA GLN A 145 -13.81 -8.59 -27.78
C GLN A 145 -13.55 -9.90 -28.55
N GLN A 146 -12.42 -10.57 -28.28
CA GLN A 146 -12.09 -11.86 -28.91
C GLN A 146 -13.13 -12.95 -28.64
N LYS A 147 -13.75 -12.96 -27.44
CA LYS A 147 -14.85 -13.91 -27.10
C LYS A 147 -16.18 -13.59 -27.78
N LYS A 148 -16.38 -12.39 -28.27
CA LYS A 148 -17.61 -12.00 -29.03
C LYS A 148 -17.49 -12.29 -30.53
N GLU A 149 -16.28 -12.51 -31.01
CA GLU A 149 -15.98 -12.82 -32.43
C GLU A 149 -15.85 -14.32 -32.69
N GLN A 150 -15.93 -15.17 -31.64
CA GLN A 150 -16.02 -16.64 -31.70
C GLN A 150 -17.48 -17.13 -31.50
#